data_9236b0ee11e37cb672b513687e080cc6
#
_entry.id   9236b0ee11e37cb672b513687e080cc6
#
_cell.length_a   1.000
_cell.length_b   1.000
_cell.length_c   1.000
_cell.angle_alpha   90.00
_cell.angle_beta   90.00
_cell.angle_gamma   90.00
#
_symmetry.space_group_name_H-M   'P 1'
#
loop_
_entity.id
_entity.type
_entity.pdbx_description
1 polymer ?
#
loop_
_entity_poly.entity_id
_entity_poly.type
_entity_poly.pdbx_seq_one_letter_code
_entity_poly.pdbx_strand_id
1 'polypeptide(L)'
;MPWRDASPMDQRTQFIADHLRDTVSITELCALYGVSRKTGYKWIDRYLRQGPAGLEEQSRRPRRAPNETAEAIVTALLDARRRHPHWGGKKLLVLLHKRYPRWSLPGRSTACDILKRHGLVPLRRQRRRLGHPGKPTSQILAPNDVWSADYKGQFRTGDGRYCYPLTVADGFSRYLLGCQALSSTKVVEAKPIFTRLFHEYGLPKRIRTDNGVPFATTTLARLSTLSAWWVRLGILPELIEPGRPDQNGRHERMPRTLKAETTRPAAGNRTAQQRRFDGFRAEFNHERPHEALDQETPAACYAASPRPMPDRLPPLEYPDRFEVRYVSANGGIRWNSRWVNVSTVCVGEYVGLEEIDDGMWNVYFGPLRLGRLSERHMRIEDEYGKLYRRHV
;
A
#
# COMPACT_ATOMS: atom_id res chain seq x y z
N MET A 1 -43.34 41.85 -0.92
CA MET A 1 -42.62 40.93 -0.05
C MET A 1 -42.99 39.51 -0.47
N PRO A 2 -42.06 38.64 -0.87
CA PRO A 2 -42.43 37.29 -1.21
C PRO A 2 -42.86 36.57 0.08
N TRP A 3 -44.01 35.91 0.00
CA TRP A 3 -44.56 35.09 1.07
C TRP A 3 -43.55 33.99 1.38
N ARG A 4 -43.15 33.84 2.66
CA ARG A 4 -42.33 32.73 3.09
C ARG A 4 -43.18 31.45 3.00
N ASP A 5 -42.70 30.44 2.32
CA ASP A 5 -43.32 29.13 2.39
C ASP A 5 -43.30 28.68 3.86
N ALA A 6 -44.50 28.50 4.42
CA ALA A 6 -44.66 28.12 5.82
C ALA A 6 -44.05 26.70 5.99
N SER A 7 -43.21 26.52 7.01
CA SER A 7 -42.67 25.21 7.29
C SER A 7 -43.78 24.20 7.69
N PRO A 8 -43.60 22.89 7.52
CA PRO A 8 -44.61 21.93 7.96
C PRO A 8 -44.93 22.03 9.47
N MET A 9 -44.02 22.52 10.27
CA MET A 9 -44.25 22.80 11.68
C MET A 9 -45.15 24.01 11.90
N ASP A 10 -44.93 25.10 11.14
CA ASP A 10 -45.77 26.30 11.20
C ASP A 10 -47.21 25.99 10.77
N GLN A 11 -47.41 25.21 9.72
CA GLN A 11 -48.73 24.77 9.25
C GLN A 11 -49.46 23.92 10.31
N ARG A 12 -48.76 23.02 11.01
CA ARG A 12 -49.37 22.24 12.11
C ARG A 12 -49.75 23.13 13.29
N THR A 13 -48.87 24.05 13.63
CA THR A 13 -49.15 25.02 14.72
C THR A 13 -50.37 25.87 14.39
N GLN A 14 -50.46 26.36 13.18
CA GLN A 14 -51.62 27.15 12.72
C GLN A 14 -52.89 26.29 12.68
N PHE A 15 -52.83 25.05 12.19
CA PHE A 15 -53.93 24.09 12.20
C PHE A 15 -54.48 23.88 13.62
N ILE A 16 -53.64 23.69 14.62
CA ILE A 16 -54.04 23.53 16.00
C ILE A 16 -54.61 24.83 16.58
N ALA A 17 -54.00 25.99 16.27
CA ALA A 17 -54.53 27.27 16.71
C ALA A 17 -55.96 27.55 16.18
N ASP A 18 -56.19 27.21 14.91
CA ASP A 18 -57.50 27.38 14.31
C ASP A 18 -58.54 26.34 14.85
N HIS A 19 -58.08 25.10 15.17
CA HIS A 19 -58.93 24.13 15.86
C HIS A 19 -59.36 24.60 17.25
N LEU A 20 -58.45 25.19 18.02
CA LEU A 20 -58.71 25.69 19.37
C LEU A 20 -59.64 26.94 19.41
N ARG A 21 -59.76 27.66 18.29
CA ARG A 21 -60.72 28.77 18.15
C ARG A 21 -62.15 28.29 17.95
N ASP A 22 -62.34 27.03 17.60
CA ASP A 22 -63.65 26.34 17.42
C ASP A 22 -64.61 27.09 16.47
N THR A 23 -64.08 27.79 15.46
CA THR A 23 -64.86 28.60 14.52
C THR A 23 -65.37 27.82 13.32
N VAL A 24 -64.76 26.68 13.02
CA VAL A 24 -65.11 25.83 11.86
C VAL A 24 -65.11 24.35 12.29
N SER A 25 -65.90 23.53 11.60
CA SER A 25 -65.89 22.08 11.85
C SER A 25 -64.56 21.44 11.49
N ILE A 26 -64.21 20.33 12.16
CA ILE A 26 -62.97 19.62 11.85
C ILE A 26 -62.86 19.13 10.39
N THR A 27 -63.99 18.91 9.74
CA THR A 27 -64.05 18.52 8.33
C THR A 27 -63.65 19.67 7.42
N GLU A 28 -64.18 20.84 7.68
CA GLU A 28 -63.82 22.09 6.93
C GLU A 28 -62.39 22.50 7.19
N LEU A 29 -61.93 22.41 8.44
CA LEU A 29 -60.56 22.70 8.81
C LEU A 29 -59.56 21.77 8.07
N CYS A 30 -59.86 20.46 8.04
CA CYS A 30 -59.01 19.53 7.28
C CYS A 30 -59.01 19.79 5.79
N ALA A 31 -60.15 20.22 5.20
CA ALA A 31 -60.22 20.60 3.82
C ALA A 31 -59.41 21.87 3.53
N LEU A 32 -59.47 22.88 4.43
CA LEU A 32 -58.68 24.12 4.32
C LEU A 32 -57.18 23.88 4.29
N TYR A 33 -56.70 22.96 5.13
CA TYR A 33 -55.26 22.60 5.20
C TYR A 33 -54.86 21.46 4.27
N GLY A 34 -55.78 20.94 3.43
CA GLY A 34 -55.48 19.86 2.46
C GLY A 34 -55.04 18.52 3.13
N VAL A 35 -55.50 18.26 4.36
CA VAL A 35 -55.15 17.06 5.08
C VAL A 35 -56.38 16.13 5.30
N SER A 36 -56.16 14.80 5.41
CA SER A 36 -57.26 13.89 5.75
C SER A 36 -57.72 14.10 7.18
N ARG A 37 -58.99 13.82 7.48
CA ARG A 37 -59.52 13.87 8.85
C ARG A 37 -58.71 13.00 9.82
N LYS A 38 -58.23 11.82 9.37
CA LYS A 38 -57.34 10.94 10.15
C LYS A 38 -56.02 11.68 10.51
N THR A 39 -55.47 12.46 9.60
CA THR A 39 -54.26 13.26 9.85
C THR A 39 -54.57 14.41 10.81
N GLY A 40 -55.69 15.11 10.64
CA GLY A 40 -56.12 16.15 11.57
C GLY A 40 -56.27 15.64 13.01
N TYR A 41 -57.08 14.62 13.19
CA TYR A 41 -57.24 13.99 14.54
C TYR A 41 -55.90 13.50 15.14
N LYS A 42 -55.01 12.96 14.32
CA LYS A 42 -53.66 12.56 14.78
C LYS A 42 -52.88 13.73 15.38
N TRP A 43 -52.91 14.88 14.75
CA TRP A 43 -52.19 16.08 15.23
C TRP A 43 -52.83 16.70 16.43
N ILE A 44 -54.19 16.73 16.50
CA ILE A 44 -54.94 17.20 17.63
C ILE A 44 -54.64 16.29 18.87
N ASP A 45 -54.73 14.96 18.74
CA ASP A 45 -54.43 14.02 19.82
C ASP A 45 -53.00 14.15 20.34
N ARG A 46 -52.03 14.29 19.44
CA ARG A 46 -50.63 14.53 19.84
C ARG A 46 -50.42 15.82 20.60
N TYR A 47 -51.07 16.92 20.13
CA TYR A 47 -51.01 18.21 20.81
C TYR A 47 -51.67 18.14 22.19
N LEU A 48 -52.80 17.50 22.34
CA LEU A 48 -53.48 17.35 23.61
C LEU A 48 -52.69 16.53 24.62
N ARG A 49 -51.93 15.52 24.17
CA ARG A 49 -51.09 14.68 25.03
C ARG A 49 -49.73 15.26 25.36
N GLN A 50 -49.09 15.96 24.43
CA GLN A 50 -47.69 16.34 24.53
C GLN A 50 -47.44 17.84 24.34
N GLY A 51 -48.48 18.63 24.19
CA GLY A 51 -48.39 20.06 23.89
C GLY A 51 -47.70 20.34 22.53
N PRO A 52 -47.05 21.48 22.37
CA PRO A 52 -46.37 21.86 21.13
C PRO A 52 -45.32 20.82 20.66
N ALA A 53 -44.64 20.14 21.58
CA ALA A 53 -43.67 19.09 21.25
C ALA A 53 -44.30 17.90 20.49
N GLY A 54 -45.61 17.67 20.65
CA GLY A 54 -46.36 16.63 19.93
C GLY A 54 -46.48 16.89 18.43
N LEU A 55 -46.25 18.14 17.95
CA LEU A 55 -46.31 18.53 16.57
C LEU A 55 -44.99 18.26 15.80
N GLU A 56 -43.93 17.92 16.51
CA GLU A 56 -42.68 17.51 15.88
C GLU A 56 -42.79 16.17 15.19
N GLU A 57 -41.95 15.96 14.16
CA GLU A 57 -41.86 14.65 13.48
C GLU A 57 -41.28 13.62 14.39
N GLN A 58 -42.03 12.60 14.74
CA GLN A 58 -41.56 11.45 15.48
C GLN A 58 -40.94 10.42 14.53
N SER A 59 -39.88 9.80 14.96
CA SER A 59 -39.25 8.70 14.21
C SER A 59 -40.29 7.62 13.85
N ARG A 60 -40.35 7.24 12.57
CA ARG A 60 -41.20 6.14 12.08
C ARG A 60 -40.52 4.79 12.26
N ARG A 61 -39.33 4.74 12.88
CA ARG A 61 -38.61 3.51 13.12
C ARG A 61 -39.40 2.60 14.07
N PRO A 62 -39.56 1.30 13.74
CA PRO A 62 -40.18 0.36 14.63
C PRO A 62 -39.51 0.34 16.00
N ARG A 63 -40.25 0.25 17.08
CA ARG A 63 -39.71 0.17 18.45
C ARG A 63 -38.94 -1.12 18.69
N ARG A 64 -39.23 -2.19 17.94
CA ARG A 64 -38.49 -3.45 17.92
C ARG A 64 -38.04 -3.74 16.51
N ALA A 65 -36.78 -3.96 16.32
CA ALA A 65 -36.15 -4.37 15.06
C ALA A 65 -35.55 -5.78 15.28
N PRO A 66 -36.23 -6.86 14.83
CA PRO A 66 -35.74 -8.24 15.04
C PRO A 66 -34.32 -8.50 14.53
N ASN A 67 -33.93 -7.75 13.50
CA ASN A 67 -32.62 -7.86 12.86
C ASN A 67 -31.63 -6.81 13.38
N GLU A 68 -31.89 -6.18 14.52
CA GLU A 68 -30.94 -5.21 15.09
C GLU A 68 -29.69 -5.92 15.59
N THR A 69 -28.51 -5.39 15.23
CA THR A 69 -27.24 -5.93 15.70
C THR A 69 -27.15 -5.80 17.22
N ALA A 70 -26.82 -6.89 17.91
CA ALA A 70 -26.67 -6.89 19.36
C ALA A 70 -25.67 -5.83 19.83
N GLU A 71 -26.02 -5.15 20.94
CA GLU A 71 -25.21 -4.02 21.49
C GLU A 71 -23.76 -4.44 21.79
N ALA A 72 -23.53 -5.66 22.26
CA ALA A 72 -22.19 -6.21 22.49
C ALA A 72 -21.34 -6.23 21.20
N ILE A 73 -21.96 -6.56 20.04
CA ILE A 73 -21.29 -6.58 18.75
C ILE A 73 -21.01 -5.15 18.28
N VAL A 74 -21.96 -4.24 18.47
CA VAL A 74 -21.78 -2.82 18.14
C VAL A 74 -20.60 -2.24 18.92
N THR A 75 -20.58 -2.42 20.24
CA THR A 75 -19.50 -1.96 21.12
C THR A 75 -18.15 -2.53 20.69
N ALA A 76 -18.07 -3.84 20.46
CA ALA A 76 -16.84 -4.48 20.01
C ALA A 76 -16.36 -3.93 18.63
N LEU A 77 -17.29 -3.64 17.72
CA LEU A 77 -16.98 -3.05 16.41
C LEU A 77 -16.43 -1.63 16.53
N LEU A 78 -17.03 -0.83 17.43
CA LEU A 78 -16.57 0.54 17.70
C LEU A 78 -15.19 0.54 18.36
N ASP A 79 -14.95 -0.34 19.31
CA ASP A 79 -13.66 -0.49 19.98
C ASP A 79 -12.57 -1.00 19.04
N ALA A 80 -12.90 -1.95 18.17
CA ALA A 80 -11.99 -2.40 17.12
C ALA A 80 -11.65 -1.25 16.17
N ARG A 81 -12.63 -0.41 15.80
CA ARG A 81 -12.40 0.77 14.94
C ARG A 81 -11.56 1.84 15.63
N ARG A 82 -11.71 2.07 16.92
CA ARG A 82 -10.89 3.02 17.69
C ARG A 82 -9.44 2.55 17.75
N ARG A 83 -9.18 1.26 17.94
CA ARG A 83 -7.84 0.65 17.93
C ARG A 83 -7.20 0.66 16.54
N HIS A 84 -7.98 0.44 15.48
CA HIS A 84 -7.53 0.40 14.10
C HIS A 84 -8.25 1.46 13.23
N PRO A 85 -7.93 2.77 13.38
CA PRO A 85 -8.68 3.87 12.75
C PRO A 85 -8.74 3.81 11.22
N HIS A 86 -7.79 3.13 10.58
CA HIS A 86 -7.68 3.03 9.14
C HIS A 86 -8.26 1.73 8.54
N TRP A 87 -8.79 0.83 9.38
CA TRP A 87 -9.38 -0.42 8.90
C TRP A 87 -10.83 -0.26 8.49
N GLY A 88 -11.20 -0.76 7.31
CA GLY A 88 -12.60 -0.75 6.86
C GLY A 88 -13.44 -1.84 7.54
N GLY A 89 -14.77 -1.72 7.46
CA GLY A 89 -15.71 -2.65 8.10
C GLY A 89 -15.43 -4.13 7.80
N LYS A 90 -15.02 -4.48 6.57
CA LYS A 90 -14.68 -5.86 6.19
C LYS A 90 -13.54 -6.44 7.05
N LYS A 91 -12.47 -5.68 7.27
CA LYS A 91 -11.33 -6.12 8.10
C LYS A 91 -11.69 -6.21 9.58
N LEU A 92 -12.49 -5.26 10.07
CA LEU A 92 -12.95 -5.28 11.46
C LEU A 92 -13.84 -6.49 11.73
N LEU A 93 -14.71 -6.87 10.79
CA LEU A 93 -15.53 -8.09 10.92
C LEU A 93 -14.68 -9.36 10.95
N VAL A 94 -13.63 -9.44 10.11
CA VAL A 94 -12.70 -10.59 10.15
C VAL A 94 -11.97 -10.65 11.48
N LEU A 95 -11.50 -9.52 12.01
CA LEU A 95 -10.88 -9.45 13.34
C LEU A 95 -11.83 -9.92 14.43
N LEU A 96 -13.08 -9.45 14.40
CA LEU A 96 -14.09 -9.85 15.37
C LEU A 96 -14.46 -11.33 15.25
N HIS A 97 -14.53 -11.87 14.04
CA HIS A 97 -14.79 -13.28 13.82
C HIS A 97 -13.69 -14.18 14.41
N LYS A 98 -12.42 -13.82 14.20
CA LYS A 98 -11.27 -14.52 14.80
C LYS A 98 -11.30 -14.45 16.34
N ARG A 99 -11.71 -13.29 16.90
CA ARG A 99 -11.76 -13.09 18.36
C ARG A 99 -12.98 -13.71 19.03
N TYR A 100 -14.11 -13.71 18.32
CA TYR A 100 -15.41 -14.19 18.81
C TYR A 100 -16.06 -15.13 17.79
N PRO A 101 -15.55 -16.37 17.61
CA PRO A 101 -16.00 -17.29 16.54
C PRO A 101 -17.48 -17.68 16.63
N ARG A 102 -18.07 -17.59 17.85
CA ARG A 102 -19.48 -17.98 18.12
C ARG A 102 -20.47 -16.83 17.86
N TRP A 103 -20.01 -15.61 17.58
CA TRP A 103 -20.90 -14.48 17.35
C TRP A 103 -21.46 -14.50 15.93
N SER A 104 -22.77 -14.27 15.83
CA SER A 104 -23.42 -13.99 14.54
C SER A 104 -23.17 -12.53 14.15
N LEU A 105 -22.10 -12.30 13.40
CA LEU A 105 -21.68 -10.96 13.01
C LEU A 105 -22.57 -10.39 11.89
N PRO A 106 -22.82 -9.07 11.86
CA PRO A 106 -23.59 -8.42 10.81
C PRO A 106 -22.85 -8.44 9.47
N GLY A 107 -23.59 -8.26 8.39
CA GLY A 107 -23.02 -8.09 7.07
C GLY A 107 -22.15 -6.81 6.97
N ARG A 108 -21.27 -6.77 5.94
CA ARG A 108 -20.35 -5.64 5.70
C ARG A 108 -21.05 -4.29 5.62
N SER A 109 -22.20 -4.20 4.92
CA SER A 109 -22.97 -2.96 4.79
C SER A 109 -23.45 -2.47 6.15
N THR A 110 -24.05 -3.35 6.94
CA THR A 110 -24.52 -3.04 8.29
C THR A 110 -23.38 -2.55 9.20
N ALA A 111 -22.23 -3.23 9.17
CA ALA A 111 -21.06 -2.78 9.92
C ALA A 111 -20.58 -1.39 9.49
N CYS A 112 -20.56 -1.10 8.18
CA CYS A 112 -20.22 0.23 7.67
C CYS A 112 -21.25 1.29 8.08
N ASP A 113 -22.54 0.97 8.10
CA ASP A 113 -23.59 1.89 8.53
C ASP A 113 -23.55 2.17 10.04
N ILE A 114 -23.22 1.15 10.84
CA ILE A 114 -22.97 1.35 12.29
C ILE A 114 -21.82 2.34 12.48
N LEU A 115 -20.68 2.11 11.84
CA LEU A 115 -19.52 2.99 11.93
C LEU A 115 -19.82 4.42 11.45
N LYS A 116 -20.64 4.57 10.39
CA LYS A 116 -21.07 5.86 9.86
C LYS A 116 -21.98 6.60 10.84
N ARG A 117 -22.97 5.92 11.42
CA ARG A 117 -23.88 6.49 12.43
C ARG A 117 -23.14 7.02 13.66
N HIS A 118 -22.06 6.36 14.05
CA HIS A 118 -21.21 6.79 15.17
C HIS A 118 -20.10 7.77 14.77
N GLY A 119 -20.15 8.37 13.57
CA GLY A 119 -19.19 9.39 13.12
C GLY A 119 -17.77 8.88 12.84
N LEU A 120 -17.55 7.56 12.81
CA LEU A 120 -16.23 6.96 12.65
C LEU A 120 -15.81 6.74 11.18
N VAL A 121 -16.58 7.25 10.22
CA VAL A 121 -16.27 7.20 8.79
C VAL A 121 -16.03 8.62 8.27
N PRO A 122 -14.80 9.00 7.92
CA PRO A 122 -14.54 10.32 7.36
C PRO A 122 -15.19 10.47 5.98
N LEU A 123 -15.74 11.65 5.68
CA LEU A 123 -16.28 11.99 4.37
C LEU A 123 -15.13 11.95 3.35
N ARG A 124 -15.18 11.00 2.42
CA ARG A 124 -14.22 10.90 1.32
C ARG A 124 -14.80 11.48 0.05
N ARG A 125 -14.07 12.42 -0.59
CA ARG A 125 -14.29 12.74 -2.00
C ARG A 125 -14.06 11.49 -2.85
N GLN A 126 -15.04 11.11 -3.65
CA GLN A 126 -14.90 10.03 -4.63
C GLN A 126 -13.84 10.43 -5.66
N ARG A 127 -12.72 9.68 -5.70
CA ARG A 127 -11.73 9.78 -6.80
C ARG A 127 -12.12 8.79 -7.88
N ARG A 128 -12.17 9.24 -9.14
CA ARG A 128 -12.27 8.33 -10.30
C ARG A 128 -11.16 7.30 -10.22
N ARG A 129 -11.52 6.02 -10.32
CA ARG A 129 -10.57 4.93 -10.47
C ARG A 129 -10.09 4.96 -11.92
N LEU A 130 -8.83 5.31 -12.13
CA LEU A 130 -8.14 5.03 -13.39
C LEU A 130 -7.85 3.52 -13.43
N GLY A 131 -8.07 2.89 -14.59
CA GLY A 131 -7.77 1.47 -14.81
C GLY A 131 -6.29 1.17 -14.53
N HIS A 132 -5.99 -0.08 -14.16
CA HIS A 132 -4.61 -0.51 -13.91
C HIS A 132 -3.87 -0.64 -15.26
N PRO A 133 -2.83 0.14 -15.53
CA PRO A 133 -2.26 0.29 -16.88
C PRO A 133 -1.28 -0.81 -17.33
N GLY A 134 -1.12 -1.93 -16.59
CA GLY A 134 -0.25 -3.02 -17.04
C GLY A 134 0.03 -4.10 -16.01
N LYS A 135 0.60 -5.22 -16.47
CA LYS A 135 1.07 -6.32 -15.63
C LYS A 135 2.57 -6.16 -15.38
N PRO A 136 3.10 -6.49 -14.18
CA PRO A 136 4.53 -6.51 -13.91
C PRO A 136 5.22 -7.58 -14.78
N THR A 137 6.50 -7.36 -15.08
CA THR A 137 7.31 -8.17 -16.00
C THR A 137 7.49 -9.61 -15.52
N SER A 138 7.62 -9.84 -14.20
CA SER A 138 7.76 -11.19 -13.61
C SER A 138 6.48 -11.63 -12.90
N GLN A 139 6.14 -12.92 -13.07
CA GLN A 139 5.08 -13.56 -12.30
C GLN A 139 5.58 -13.88 -10.89
N ILE A 140 4.70 -13.72 -9.90
CA ILE A 140 4.96 -14.01 -8.50
C ILE A 140 4.03 -15.16 -8.10
N LEU A 141 4.59 -16.35 -7.93
CA LEU A 141 3.84 -17.59 -7.71
C LEU A 141 3.98 -18.11 -6.27
N ALA A 142 5.09 -17.77 -5.60
CA ALA A 142 5.41 -18.24 -4.26
C ALA A 142 6.10 -17.15 -3.42
N PRO A 143 6.17 -17.30 -2.09
CA PRO A 143 7.01 -16.47 -1.23
C PRO A 143 8.46 -16.46 -1.73
N ASN A 144 9.11 -15.32 -1.62
CA ASN A 144 10.51 -15.08 -2.02
C ASN A 144 10.80 -15.18 -3.54
N ASP A 145 9.79 -15.29 -4.39
CA ASP A 145 10.01 -15.13 -5.83
C ASP A 145 10.47 -13.70 -6.15
N VAL A 146 9.79 -12.70 -5.56
CA VAL A 146 10.13 -11.29 -5.74
C VAL A 146 9.93 -10.55 -4.42
N TRP A 147 10.99 -9.96 -3.89
CA TRP A 147 10.86 -8.92 -2.87
C TRP A 147 10.75 -7.56 -3.53
N SER A 148 9.91 -6.69 -3.00
CA SER A 148 9.82 -5.28 -3.42
C SER A 148 10.50 -4.40 -2.39
N ALA A 149 11.44 -3.58 -2.82
CA ALA A 149 12.13 -2.64 -1.95
C ALA A 149 11.96 -1.21 -2.45
N ASP A 150 11.74 -0.27 -1.51
CA ASP A 150 11.44 1.11 -1.88
C ASP A 150 11.71 2.09 -0.72
N TYR A 151 12.15 3.31 -1.06
CA TYR A 151 12.22 4.46 -0.16
C TYR A 151 10.96 5.31 -0.30
N LYS A 152 10.12 5.32 0.71
CA LYS A 152 8.78 5.96 0.66
C LYS A 152 8.75 7.44 1.02
N GLY A 153 9.61 8.21 0.38
CA GLY A 153 9.70 9.67 0.56
C GLY A 153 10.20 10.04 1.96
N GLN A 154 10.94 11.10 2.05
CA GLN A 154 11.49 11.62 3.30
C GLN A 154 10.45 12.42 4.09
N PHE A 155 10.63 12.46 5.39
CA PHE A 155 9.92 13.36 6.30
C PHE A 155 10.85 13.77 7.46
N ARG A 156 10.48 14.79 8.20
CA ARG A 156 11.25 15.21 9.38
C ARG A 156 10.65 14.61 10.66
N THR A 157 11.52 14.12 11.53
CA THR A 157 11.19 13.78 12.92
C THR A 157 11.09 15.02 13.78
N GLY A 158 10.59 14.90 15.02
CA GLY A 158 10.39 16.04 15.91
C GLY A 158 11.68 16.82 16.24
N ASP A 159 12.86 16.18 16.14
CA ASP A 159 14.18 16.81 16.26
C ASP A 159 14.64 17.52 14.98
N GLY A 160 13.77 17.67 13.98
CA GLY A 160 14.03 18.35 12.71
C GLY A 160 14.87 17.56 11.69
N ARG A 161 15.37 16.36 12.05
CA ARG A 161 16.19 15.53 11.16
C ARG A 161 15.36 14.78 10.13
N TYR A 162 15.91 14.57 8.94
CA TYR A 162 15.27 13.76 7.93
C TYR A 162 15.30 12.26 8.25
N CYS A 163 14.20 11.61 8.00
CA CYS A 163 14.04 10.16 8.04
C CYS A 163 13.65 9.66 6.65
N TYR A 164 14.37 8.65 6.17
CA TYR A 164 14.17 7.98 4.89
C TYR A 164 13.71 6.55 5.15
N PRO A 165 12.41 6.27 5.12
CA PRO A 165 11.90 4.91 5.38
C PRO A 165 12.27 3.97 4.22
N LEU A 166 13.10 2.97 4.50
CA LEU A 166 13.33 1.84 3.62
C LEU A 166 12.34 0.74 3.98
N THR A 167 11.52 0.33 3.02
CA THR A 167 10.58 -0.79 3.18
C THR A 167 10.96 -1.93 2.25
N VAL A 168 10.95 -3.16 2.77
CA VAL A 168 11.16 -4.38 1.99
C VAL A 168 10.02 -5.34 2.30
N ALA A 169 9.33 -5.81 1.27
CA ALA A 169 8.18 -6.70 1.43
C ALA A 169 8.19 -7.83 0.41
N ASP A 170 7.72 -9.00 0.81
CA ASP A 170 7.50 -10.12 -0.10
C ASP A 170 6.31 -9.85 -1.03
N GLY A 171 6.48 -10.11 -2.30
CA GLY A 171 5.49 -9.83 -3.34
C GLY A 171 4.30 -10.77 -3.35
N PHE A 172 4.47 -12.01 -2.89
CA PHE A 172 3.41 -13.01 -2.81
C PHE A 172 2.54 -12.81 -1.57
N SER A 173 3.14 -13.01 -0.40
CA SER A 173 2.46 -12.98 0.90
C SER A 173 2.14 -11.58 1.42
N ARG A 174 2.72 -10.54 0.81
CA ARG A 174 2.67 -9.15 1.33
C ARG A 174 3.40 -8.96 2.67
N TYR A 175 4.13 -9.95 3.14
CA TYR A 175 4.87 -9.90 4.40
C TYR A 175 5.88 -8.75 4.37
N LEU A 176 5.80 -7.85 5.33
CA LEU A 176 6.73 -6.73 5.47
C LEU A 176 7.98 -7.23 6.20
N LEU A 177 9.00 -7.60 5.42
CA LEU A 177 10.28 -8.11 5.91
C LEU A 177 11.04 -7.05 6.71
N GLY A 178 11.04 -5.83 6.22
CA GLY A 178 11.71 -4.71 6.85
C GLY A 178 11.00 -3.38 6.67
N CYS A 179 11.07 -2.56 7.72
CA CYS A 179 10.67 -1.14 7.67
C CYS A 179 11.67 -0.37 8.52
N GLN A 180 12.64 0.29 7.89
CA GLN A 180 13.79 0.86 8.59
C GLN A 180 13.85 2.38 8.43
N ALA A 181 14.02 3.07 9.56
CA ALA A 181 14.22 4.53 9.62
C ALA A 181 15.71 4.85 9.37
N LEU A 182 16.05 5.24 8.14
CA LEU A 182 17.42 5.58 7.76
C LEU A 182 17.64 7.09 7.73
N SER A 183 18.91 7.53 7.82
CA SER A 183 19.29 8.94 7.73
C SER A 183 19.53 9.39 6.29
N SER A 184 19.75 8.45 5.38
CA SER A 184 19.97 8.72 3.96
C SER A 184 19.54 7.53 3.10
N THR A 185 19.58 7.73 1.78
CA THR A 185 19.36 6.66 0.79
C THR A 185 20.67 6.04 0.30
N LYS A 186 21.80 6.25 1.00
CA LYS A 186 23.11 5.75 0.59
C LYS A 186 23.25 4.23 0.74
N VAL A 187 24.04 3.61 -0.13
CA VAL A 187 24.32 2.16 -0.09
C VAL A 187 24.88 1.71 1.28
N VAL A 188 25.71 2.54 1.91
CA VAL A 188 26.30 2.26 3.22
C VAL A 188 25.28 2.03 4.32
N GLU A 189 24.11 2.66 4.24
CA GLU A 189 23.00 2.45 5.18
C GLU A 189 22.06 1.32 4.74
N ALA A 190 21.85 1.15 3.42
CA ALA A 190 20.94 0.14 2.89
C ALA A 190 21.51 -1.28 2.98
N LYS A 191 22.80 -1.47 2.65
CA LYS A 191 23.44 -2.79 2.57
C LYS A 191 23.37 -3.57 3.89
N PRO A 192 23.66 -2.99 5.08
CA PRO A 192 23.53 -3.71 6.36
C PRO A 192 22.09 -4.18 6.62
N ILE A 193 21.08 -3.42 6.18
CA ILE A 193 19.68 -3.82 6.33
C ILE A 193 19.38 -5.06 5.48
N PHE A 194 19.76 -5.05 4.20
CA PHE A 194 19.59 -6.22 3.35
C PHE A 194 20.38 -7.42 3.86
N THR A 195 21.61 -7.24 4.34
CA THR A 195 22.41 -8.31 4.97
C THR A 195 21.65 -8.95 6.12
N ARG A 196 21.12 -8.15 7.05
CA ARG A 196 20.31 -8.67 8.15
C ARG A 196 19.08 -9.42 7.66
N LEU A 197 18.33 -8.84 6.68
CA LEU A 197 17.14 -9.50 6.14
C LEU A 197 17.47 -10.82 5.45
N PHE A 198 18.60 -10.90 4.73
CA PHE A 198 19.03 -12.14 4.08
C PHE A 198 19.44 -13.23 5.09
N HIS A 199 20.03 -12.85 6.22
CA HIS A 199 20.28 -13.80 7.30
C HIS A 199 18.99 -14.26 7.98
N GLU A 200 18.05 -13.37 8.20
CA GLU A 200 16.78 -13.65 8.91
C GLU A 200 15.80 -14.46 8.05
N TYR A 201 15.69 -14.12 6.76
CA TYR A 201 14.65 -14.65 5.88
C TYR A 201 15.15 -15.47 4.68
N GLY A 202 16.47 -15.56 4.50
CA GLY A 202 17.09 -16.14 3.31
C GLY A 202 17.03 -15.25 2.08
N LEU A 203 17.57 -15.74 0.96
CA LEU A 203 17.70 -14.98 -0.28
C LEU A 203 16.47 -15.13 -1.19
N PRO A 204 15.89 -14.03 -1.69
CA PRO A 204 14.84 -14.08 -2.72
C PRO A 204 15.43 -14.42 -4.08
N LYS A 205 14.58 -14.80 -5.05
CA LYS A 205 15.02 -14.96 -6.44
C LYS A 205 15.26 -13.61 -7.11
N ARG A 206 14.44 -12.60 -6.79
CA ARG A 206 14.49 -11.27 -7.39
C ARG A 206 14.21 -10.18 -6.35
N ILE A 207 14.79 -9.00 -6.58
CA ILE A 207 14.43 -7.79 -5.83
C ILE A 207 13.97 -6.73 -6.83
N ARG A 208 12.70 -6.34 -6.74
CA ARG A 208 12.10 -5.28 -7.55
C ARG A 208 12.21 -3.96 -6.83
N THR A 209 12.73 -2.95 -7.55
CA THR A 209 12.93 -1.60 -7.02
C THR A 209 12.50 -0.55 -8.04
N ASP A 210 12.41 0.70 -7.59
CA ASP A 210 12.39 1.84 -8.48
C ASP A 210 13.76 2.06 -9.15
N ASN A 211 13.81 3.08 -10.04
CA ASN A 211 15.04 3.42 -10.77
C ASN A 211 15.91 4.43 -10.00
N GLY A 212 15.65 4.65 -8.72
CA GLY A 212 16.36 5.61 -7.88
C GLY A 212 17.58 5.03 -7.16
N VAL A 213 18.43 5.92 -6.68
CA VAL A 213 19.56 5.58 -5.80
C VAL A 213 19.01 5.07 -4.46
N PRO A 214 19.55 3.97 -3.89
CA PRO A 214 20.79 3.27 -4.21
C PRO A 214 20.62 2.06 -5.14
N PHE A 215 19.42 1.81 -5.65
CA PHE A 215 19.06 0.58 -6.34
C PHE A 215 19.57 0.57 -7.79
N ALA A 216 19.50 1.70 -8.46
CA ALA A 216 19.91 1.86 -9.85
C ALA A 216 20.82 3.08 -10.03
N THR A 217 21.64 3.04 -11.09
CA THR A 217 22.54 4.13 -11.51
C THR A 217 22.40 4.35 -13.02
N THR A 218 23.22 5.23 -13.58
CA THR A 218 23.29 5.50 -15.03
C THR A 218 24.24 4.56 -15.77
N THR A 219 24.78 3.53 -15.10
CA THR A 219 25.70 2.53 -15.71
C THR A 219 24.95 1.56 -16.63
N LEU A 220 25.68 0.68 -17.33
CA LEU A 220 25.08 -0.41 -18.13
C LEU A 220 24.11 -1.25 -17.29
N ALA A 221 22.99 -1.60 -17.88
CA ALA A 221 21.85 -2.27 -17.23
C ALA A 221 21.39 -1.58 -15.93
N ARG A 222 21.74 -0.29 -15.76
CA ARG A 222 21.48 0.52 -14.56
C ARG A 222 22.01 -0.09 -13.26
N LEU A 223 23.03 -0.92 -13.36
CA LEU A 223 23.63 -1.64 -12.23
C LEU A 223 24.23 -0.66 -11.22
N SER A 224 23.89 -0.81 -9.96
CA SER A 224 24.48 -0.10 -8.82
C SER A 224 25.39 -1.04 -8.03
N THR A 225 26.22 -0.51 -7.15
CA THR A 225 27.03 -1.32 -6.22
C THR A 225 26.16 -2.26 -5.37
N LEU A 226 24.96 -1.81 -4.98
CA LEU A 226 24.03 -2.63 -4.21
C LEU A 226 23.44 -3.76 -5.05
N SER A 227 22.98 -3.45 -6.26
CA SER A 227 22.40 -4.45 -7.15
C SER A 227 23.47 -5.42 -7.71
N ALA A 228 24.70 -4.99 -7.92
CA ALA A 228 25.82 -5.89 -8.24
C ALA A 228 26.08 -6.90 -7.12
N TRP A 229 26.05 -6.44 -5.87
CA TRP A 229 26.16 -7.34 -4.73
C TRP A 229 25.01 -8.36 -4.67
N TRP A 230 23.77 -7.96 -5.01
CA TRP A 230 22.65 -8.90 -5.14
C TRP A 230 22.89 -9.96 -6.22
N VAL A 231 23.40 -9.55 -7.39
CA VAL A 231 23.74 -10.49 -8.47
C VAL A 231 24.78 -11.51 -8.01
N ARG A 232 25.79 -11.08 -7.24
CA ARG A 232 26.79 -11.97 -6.62
C ARG A 232 26.17 -12.99 -5.65
N LEU A 233 25.04 -12.66 -5.04
CA LEU A 233 24.24 -13.56 -4.19
C LEU A 233 23.24 -14.41 -4.99
N GLY A 234 23.25 -14.34 -6.31
CA GLY A 234 22.28 -15.02 -7.18
C GLY A 234 20.88 -14.46 -7.08
N ILE A 235 20.76 -13.17 -6.75
CA ILE A 235 19.49 -12.44 -6.73
C ILE A 235 19.44 -11.51 -7.95
N LEU A 236 18.39 -11.64 -8.78
CA LEU A 236 18.24 -10.78 -9.95
C LEU A 236 17.59 -9.43 -9.57
N PRO A 237 18.26 -8.30 -9.83
CA PRO A 237 17.62 -6.99 -9.74
C PRO A 237 16.58 -6.85 -10.84
N GLU A 238 15.38 -6.37 -10.48
CA GLU A 238 14.28 -6.08 -11.39
C GLU A 238 13.88 -4.62 -11.22
N LEU A 239 14.16 -3.81 -12.23
CA LEU A 239 13.79 -2.40 -12.24
C LEU A 239 12.41 -2.24 -12.87
N ILE A 240 11.59 -1.33 -12.33
CA ILE A 240 10.35 -0.93 -12.99
C ILE A 240 10.67 -0.12 -14.24
N GLU A 241 9.81 -0.18 -15.27
CA GLU A 241 9.94 0.64 -16.45
C GLU A 241 9.89 2.14 -16.08
N PRO A 242 10.72 3.00 -16.69
CA PRO A 242 10.67 4.44 -16.46
C PRO A 242 9.26 5.00 -16.71
N GLY A 243 8.75 5.78 -15.76
CA GLY A 243 7.41 6.37 -15.87
C GLY A 243 6.24 5.40 -15.58
N ARG A 244 6.52 4.16 -15.15
CA ARG A 244 5.52 3.13 -14.82
C ARG A 244 5.48 2.77 -13.32
N PRO A 245 5.15 3.71 -12.42
CA PRO A 245 5.04 3.43 -10.98
C PRO A 245 3.96 2.37 -10.66
N ASP A 246 3.00 2.18 -11.57
CA ASP A 246 1.94 1.16 -11.49
C ASP A 246 2.49 -0.27 -11.44
N GLN A 247 3.66 -0.55 -12.01
CA GLN A 247 4.31 -1.86 -11.92
C GLN A 247 4.71 -2.20 -10.47
N ASN A 248 4.86 -1.20 -9.60
CA ASN A 248 5.04 -1.36 -8.17
C ASN A 248 3.73 -1.13 -7.37
N GLY A 249 2.58 -1.06 -8.05
CA GLY A 249 1.28 -0.72 -7.48
C GLY A 249 0.80 -1.67 -6.36
N ARG A 250 1.30 -2.93 -6.35
CA ARG A 250 1.10 -3.86 -5.23
C ARG A 250 1.73 -3.32 -3.94
N HIS A 251 2.82 -2.58 -4.05
CA HIS A 251 3.55 -1.97 -2.95
C HIS A 251 2.98 -0.59 -2.54
N GLU A 252 2.28 0.15 -3.42
CA GLU A 252 1.82 1.52 -3.16
C GLU A 252 0.80 1.69 -2.02
N ARG A 253 -0.02 0.68 -1.74
CA ARG A 253 -1.05 0.78 -0.69
C ARG A 253 -0.45 0.73 0.71
N MET A 254 0.57 -0.10 0.92
CA MET A 254 1.22 -0.28 2.23
C MET A 254 1.86 1.03 2.71
N PRO A 255 2.68 1.75 1.90
CA PRO A 255 3.27 3.01 2.31
C PRO A 255 2.29 4.13 2.65
N ARG A 256 1.13 4.18 1.98
CA ARG A 256 0.08 5.15 2.37
C ARG A 256 -0.41 4.87 3.78
N THR A 257 -0.59 3.60 4.11
CA THR A 257 -1.00 3.19 5.45
C THR A 257 0.12 3.45 6.46
N LEU A 258 1.35 3.06 6.15
CA LEU A 258 2.54 3.33 6.96
C LEU A 258 2.64 4.83 7.29
N LYS A 259 2.58 5.72 6.29
CA LYS A 259 2.60 7.17 6.52
C LYS A 259 1.46 7.65 7.39
N ALA A 260 0.25 7.18 7.15
CA ALA A 260 -0.93 7.61 7.91
C ALA A 260 -0.85 7.18 9.39
N GLU A 261 -0.32 6.01 9.67
CA GLU A 261 -0.31 5.41 11.01
C GLU A 261 0.95 5.77 11.81
N THR A 262 2.09 6.05 11.15
CA THR A 262 3.36 6.20 11.87
C THR A 262 4.02 7.58 11.76
N THR A 263 3.64 8.40 10.76
CA THR A 263 4.31 9.68 10.50
C THR A 263 3.42 10.92 10.72
N ARG A 264 2.19 10.73 11.19
CA ARG A 264 1.23 11.82 11.43
C ARG A 264 0.57 11.69 12.80
N PRO A 265 1.20 12.31 13.83
CA PRO A 265 2.47 13.05 13.84
C PRO A 265 3.68 12.11 13.76
N ALA A 266 4.83 12.63 13.27
CA ALA A 266 6.11 11.92 13.32
C ALA A 266 6.59 11.77 14.77
N ALA A 267 7.45 10.78 15.05
CA ALA A 267 8.04 10.62 16.38
C ALA A 267 9.09 11.70 16.67
N GLY A 268 9.45 11.90 17.93
CA GLY A 268 10.39 12.94 18.38
C GLY A 268 11.79 12.80 17.78
N ASN A 269 12.24 11.58 17.51
CA ASN A 269 13.53 11.30 16.88
C ASN A 269 13.49 9.98 16.09
N ARG A 270 14.58 9.68 15.37
CA ARG A 270 14.67 8.49 14.49
C ARG A 270 14.55 7.17 15.25
N THR A 271 15.10 7.06 16.46
CA THR A 271 14.98 5.84 17.27
C THR A 271 13.53 5.60 17.71
N ALA A 272 12.83 6.63 18.15
CA ALA A 272 11.41 6.54 18.47
C ALA A 272 10.55 6.25 17.22
N GLN A 273 10.96 6.80 16.06
CA GLN A 273 10.31 6.50 14.79
C GLN A 273 10.49 5.04 14.38
N GLN A 274 11.67 4.46 14.61
CA GLN A 274 11.92 3.03 14.38
C GLN A 274 10.98 2.16 15.22
N ARG A 275 10.81 2.46 16.49
CA ARG A 275 9.85 1.71 17.35
C ARG A 275 8.43 1.73 16.79
N ARG A 276 7.99 2.88 16.24
CA ARG A 276 6.68 2.96 15.56
C ARG A 276 6.63 2.09 14.30
N PHE A 277 7.70 2.07 13.52
CA PHE A 277 7.81 1.20 12.35
C PHE A 277 7.79 -0.28 12.72
N ASP A 278 8.47 -0.66 13.81
CA ASP A 278 8.48 -2.04 14.30
C ASP A 278 7.10 -2.48 14.78
N GLY A 279 6.39 -1.61 15.53
CA GLY A 279 5.00 -1.85 15.92
C GLY A 279 4.05 -1.97 14.72
N PHE A 280 4.19 -1.07 13.73
CA PHE A 280 3.43 -1.16 12.49
C PHE A 280 3.71 -2.47 11.73
N ARG A 281 4.98 -2.87 11.62
CA ARG A 281 5.38 -4.12 10.96
C ARG A 281 4.76 -5.33 11.64
N ALA A 282 4.78 -5.38 12.96
CA ALA A 282 4.17 -6.46 13.74
C ALA A 282 2.65 -6.54 13.51
N GLU A 283 1.93 -5.43 13.65
CA GLU A 283 0.48 -5.37 13.39
C GLU A 283 0.15 -5.73 11.94
N PHE A 284 0.91 -5.16 10.97
CA PHE A 284 0.71 -5.39 9.55
C PHE A 284 0.84 -6.87 9.18
N ASN A 285 1.84 -7.55 9.72
CA ASN A 285 2.13 -8.94 9.40
C ASN A 285 1.23 -9.94 10.12
N HIS A 286 0.92 -9.71 11.40
CA HIS A 286 0.30 -10.72 12.25
C HIS A 286 -1.19 -10.48 12.55
N GLU A 287 -1.65 -9.23 12.47
CA GLU A 287 -3.03 -8.90 12.84
C GLU A 287 -3.89 -8.46 11.66
N ARG A 288 -3.29 -7.80 10.67
CA ARG A 288 -4.02 -7.12 9.59
C ARG A 288 -4.51 -8.08 8.52
N PRO A 289 -5.84 -8.24 8.32
CA PRO A 289 -6.38 -9.03 7.22
C PRO A 289 -6.13 -8.37 5.86
N HIS A 290 -5.75 -9.15 4.86
CA HIS A 290 -5.50 -8.68 3.50
C HIS A 290 -6.49 -9.25 2.49
N GLU A 291 -7.19 -8.37 1.77
CA GLU A 291 -8.18 -8.79 0.78
C GLU A 291 -7.59 -9.63 -0.36
N ALA A 292 -6.33 -9.35 -0.73
CA ALA A 292 -5.61 -10.11 -1.77
C ALA A 292 -5.10 -11.48 -1.28
N LEU A 293 -5.25 -11.79 0.00
CA LEU A 293 -4.89 -13.05 0.65
C LEU A 293 -6.14 -13.68 1.29
N ASP A 294 -7.31 -13.50 0.69
CA ASP A 294 -8.59 -14.01 1.19
C ASP A 294 -8.86 -13.68 2.67
N GLN A 295 -8.45 -12.48 3.09
CA GLN A 295 -8.50 -11.96 4.46
C GLN A 295 -7.52 -12.65 5.44
N GLU A 296 -6.61 -13.48 4.96
CA GLU A 296 -5.51 -13.97 5.81
C GLU A 296 -4.49 -12.88 6.10
N THR A 297 -3.70 -13.09 7.16
CA THR A 297 -2.59 -12.20 7.50
C THR A 297 -1.36 -12.52 6.65
N PRO A 298 -0.48 -11.56 6.36
CA PRO A 298 0.77 -11.82 5.65
C PRO A 298 1.61 -12.94 6.28
N ALA A 299 1.65 -13.00 7.61
CA ALA A 299 2.42 -14.04 8.33
C ALA A 299 1.87 -15.46 8.11
N ALA A 300 0.56 -15.61 7.92
CA ALA A 300 -0.03 -16.92 7.61
C ALA A 300 0.33 -17.44 6.22
N CYS A 301 0.72 -16.53 5.30
CA CYS A 301 1.03 -16.84 3.91
C CYS A 301 2.54 -16.79 3.59
N TYR A 302 3.38 -16.43 4.54
CA TYR A 302 4.82 -16.26 4.34
C TYR A 302 5.60 -17.48 4.88
N ALA A 303 6.60 -17.90 4.12
CA ALA A 303 7.62 -18.83 4.57
C ALA A 303 9.00 -18.28 4.18
N ALA A 304 10.01 -18.49 5.05
CA ALA A 304 11.38 -18.09 4.78
C ALA A 304 11.94 -18.80 3.55
N SER A 305 12.88 -18.17 2.87
CA SER A 305 13.54 -18.76 1.70
C SER A 305 14.43 -19.93 2.13
N PRO A 306 14.44 -21.06 1.39
CA PRO A 306 15.36 -22.15 1.62
C PRO A 306 16.80 -21.82 1.21
N ARG A 307 17.05 -20.66 0.59
CA ARG A 307 18.37 -20.20 0.17
C ARG A 307 18.98 -19.33 1.28
N PRO A 308 19.92 -19.85 2.09
CA PRO A 308 20.54 -19.08 3.16
C PRO A 308 21.50 -18.03 2.60
N MET A 309 21.77 -16.99 3.39
CA MET A 309 22.83 -16.03 3.10
C MET A 309 24.19 -16.76 3.24
N PRO A 310 25.06 -16.80 2.21
CA PRO A 310 26.36 -17.45 2.31
C PRO A 310 27.34 -16.60 3.11
N ASP A 311 28.25 -17.24 3.86
CA ASP A 311 29.32 -16.57 4.61
C ASP A 311 30.33 -15.88 3.68
N ARG A 312 30.56 -16.47 2.51
CA ARG A 312 31.43 -15.92 1.46
C ARG A 312 30.67 -15.86 0.15
N LEU A 313 30.89 -14.78 -0.60
CA LEU A 313 30.32 -14.65 -1.94
C LEU A 313 30.89 -15.74 -2.85
N PRO A 314 30.05 -16.57 -3.48
CA PRO A 314 30.51 -17.57 -4.43
C PRO A 314 31.14 -16.90 -5.65
N PRO A 315 32.09 -17.54 -6.34
CA PRO A 315 32.55 -17.05 -7.64
C PRO A 315 31.39 -17.04 -8.63
N LEU A 316 31.46 -16.12 -9.59
CA LEU A 316 30.52 -16.14 -10.71
C LEU A 316 30.91 -17.23 -11.69
N GLU A 317 29.99 -18.12 -11.96
CA GLU A 317 30.15 -19.22 -12.92
C GLU A 317 29.45 -18.88 -14.23
N TYR A 318 30.07 -19.28 -15.33
CA TYR A 318 29.55 -19.08 -16.68
C TYR A 318 29.58 -20.41 -17.44
N PRO A 319 28.63 -20.65 -18.37
CA PRO A 319 28.67 -21.81 -19.23
C PRO A 319 29.98 -21.87 -20.05
N ASP A 320 30.46 -23.09 -20.33
CA ASP A 320 31.74 -23.32 -21.06
C ASP A 320 31.80 -22.64 -22.43
N ARG A 321 30.66 -22.41 -23.05
CA ARG A 321 30.55 -21.71 -24.33
C ARG A 321 30.75 -20.20 -24.22
N PHE A 322 30.87 -19.62 -23.02
CA PHE A 322 31.06 -18.20 -22.82
C PHE A 322 32.56 -17.86 -22.77
N GLU A 323 32.92 -16.78 -23.42
CA GLU A 323 34.21 -16.15 -23.23
C GLU A 323 34.21 -15.35 -21.91
N VAL A 324 35.07 -15.70 -20.97
CA VAL A 324 35.14 -15.04 -19.66
C VAL A 324 36.27 -14.03 -19.65
N ARG A 325 35.98 -12.80 -19.23
CA ARG A 325 36.96 -11.71 -19.14
C ARG A 325 36.93 -11.01 -17.79
N TYR A 326 38.10 -10.71 -17.27
CA TYR A 326 38.29 -9.97 -16.03
C TYR A 326 38.08 -8.47 -16.25
N VAL A 327 37.32 -7.81 -15.37
CA VAL A 327 37.10 -6.36 -15.41
C VAL A 327 38.18 -5.66 -14.60
N SER A 328 39.04 -4.96 -15.25
CA SER A 328 40.19 -4.28 -14.64
C SER A 328 39.77 -3.00 -13.88
N ALA A 329 40.75 -2.39 -13.17
CA ALA A 329 40.52 -1.26 -12.26
C ALA A 329 39.83 -0.04 -12.89
N ASN A 330 39.95 0.14 -14.20
CA ASN A 330 39.29 1.21 -14.95
C ASN A 330 37.88 0.84 -15.49
N GLY A 331 37.33 -0.32 -15.08
CA GLY A 331 35.97 -0.74 -15.37
C GLY A 331 35.75 -1.36 -16.74
N GLY A 332 36.79 -1.82 -17.41
CA GLY A 332 36.66 -2.45 -18.72
C GLY A 332 37.41 -3.76 -18.88
N ILE A 333 37.25 -4.37 -20.03
CA ILE A 333 37.88 -5.64 -20.44
C ILE A 333 38.75 -5.46 -21.67
N ARG A 334 39.74 -6.33 -21.86
CA ARG A 334 40.46 -6.51 -23.13
C ARG A 334 39.67 -7.44 -24.03
N TRP A 335 39.37 -6.97 -25.25
CA TRP A 335 38.67 -7.73 -26.28
C TRP A 335 39.37 -7.50 -27.63
N ASN A 336 39.83 -8.57 -28.26
CA ASN A 336 40.60 -8.48 -29.54
C ASN A 336 41.65 -7.39 -29.51
N SER A 337 42.51 -7.38 -28.46
CA SER A 337 43.56 -6.36 -28.22
C SER A 337 43.09 -4.92 -28.03
N ARG A 338 41.79 -4.66 -28.08
CA ARG A 338 41.15 -3.36 -27.84
C ARG A 338 40.56 -3.28 -26.45
N TRP A 339 40.27 -2.07 -26.02
CA TRP A 339 39.65 -1.76 -24.76
C TRP A 339 38.14 -1.59 -24.93
N VAL A 340 37.36 -2.34 -24.12
CA VAL A 340 35.91 -2.21 -24.07
C VAL A 340 35.48 -1.86 -22.64
N ASN A 341 34.81 -0.73 -22.48
CA ASN A 341 34.27 -0.32 -21.17
C ASN A 341 33.04 -1.15 -20.82
N VAL A 342 33.02 -1.72 -19.60
CA VAL A 342 31.90 -2.49 -19.03
C VAL A 342 31.22 -1.65 -17.97
N SER A 343 31.79 -1.59 -16.77
CA SER A 343 31.25 -0.79 -15.66
C SER A 343 32.27 -0.72 -14.52
N THR A 344 32.37 0.43 -13.88
CA THR A 344 33.16 0.59 -12.65
C THR A 344 32.59 -0.21 -11.47
N VAL A 345 31.31 -0.58 -11.54
CA VAL A 345 30.65 -1.41 -10.52
C VAL A 345 31.09 -2.89 -10.57
N CYS A 346 31.58 -3.33 -11.73
CA CYS A 346 32.07 -4.70 -11.96
C CYS A 346 33.58 -4.84 -11.79
N VAL A 347 34.29 -3.82 -11.34
CA VAL A 347 35.74 -3.85 -11.13
C VAL A 347 36.14 -5.00 -10.19
N GLY A 348 37.15 -5.77 -10.58
CA GLY A 348 37.62 -6.92 -9.79
C GLY A 348 36.82 -8.20 -10.00
N GLU A 349 35.83 -8.19 -10.86
CA GLU A 349 34.93 -9.30 -11.16
C GLU A 349 35.14 -9.81 -12.59
N TYR A 350 34.53 -10.94 -12.88
CA TYR A 350 34.50 -11.51 -14.23
C TYR A 350 33.15 -11.28 -14.89
N VAL A 351 33.16 -11.08 -16.20
CA VAL A 351 31.99 -11.01 -17.07
C VAL A 351 32.05 -12.11 -18.12
N GLY A 352 30.89 -12.69 -18.45
CA GLY A 352 30.77 -13.71 -19.50
C GLY A 352 30.25 -13.07 -20.79
N LEU A 353 30.81 -13.48 -21.91
CA LEU A 353 30.38 -13.04 -23.25
C LEU A 353 29.92 -14.27 -24.04
N GLU A 354 28.68 -14.19 -24.54
CA GLU A 354 28.06 -15.23 -25.37
C GLU A 354 27.94 -14.70 -26.81
N GLU A 355 28.56 -15.39 -27.75
CA GLU A 355 28.42 -15.04 -29.15
C GLU A 355 26.98 -15.33 -29.63
N ILE A 356 26.36 -14.37 -30.28
CA ILE A 356 24.99 -14.50 -30.79
C ILE A 356 24.92 -14.32 -32.29
N ASP A 357 25.93 -13.68 -32.90
CA ASP A 357 26.09 -13.46 -34.32
C ASP A 357 27.54 -13.08 -34.59
N ASP A 358 27.98 -13.06 -35.84
CA ASP A 358 29.33 -12.68 -36.20
C ASP A 358 29.69 -11.29 -35.67
N GLY A 359 30.67 -11.25 -34.73
CA GLY A 359 31.11 -10.03 -34.07
C GLY A 359 30.10 -9.38 -33.11
N MET A 360 29.04 -10.11 -32.73
CA MET A 360 28.01 -9.62 -31.78
C MET A 360 27.92 -10.54 -30.57
N TRP A 361 28.09 -9.97 -29.35
CA TRP A 361 28.18 -10.72 -28.12
C TRP A 361 27.23 -10.17 -27.06
N ASN A 362 26.43 -11.04 -26.43
CA ASN A 362 25.75 -10.67 -25.21
C ASN A 362 26.76 -10.65 -24.05
N VAL A 363 26.75 -9.60 -23.24
CA VAL A 363 27.64 -9.46 -22.08
C VAL A 363 26.85 -9.67 -20.80
N TYR A 364 27.33 -10.55 -19.94
CA TYR A 364 26.66 -10.94 -18.72
C TYR A 364 27.54 -10.68 -17.49
N PHE A 365 26.90 -10.23 -16.41
CA PHE A 365 27.46 -10.23 -15.07
C PHE A 365 26.68 -11.25 -14.22
N GLY A 366 27.24 -12.43 -14.01
CA GLY A 366 26.51 -13.58 -13.53
C GLY A 366 25.27 -13.86 -14.41
N PRO A 367 24.07 -14.04 -13.85
CA PRO A 367 22.85 -14.25 -14.63
C PRO A 367 22.26 -12.98 -15.26
N LEU A 368 22.81 -11.79 -14.94
CA LEU A 368 22.29 -10.51 -15.45
C LEU A 368 22.95 -10.13 -16.76
N ARG A 369 22.15 -10.00 -17.84
CA ARG A 369 22.65 -9.43 -19.08
C ARG A 369 22.86 -7.92 -18.92
N LEU A 370 24.09 -7.45 -19.11
CA LEU A 370 24.48 -6.03 -19.06
C LEU A 370 24.15 -5.30 -20.35
N GLY A 371 24.24 -5.99 -21.48
CA GLY A 371 24.03 -5.41 -22.80
C GLY A 371 24.62 -6.29 -23.91
N ARG A 372 24.82 -5.70 -25.06
CA ARG A 372 25.37 -6.34 -26.24
C ARG A 372 26.62 -5.62 -26.71
N LEU A 373 27.73 -6.33 -26.84
CA LEU A 373 28.97 -5.85 -27.42
C LEU A 373 28.93 -6.00 -28.94
N SER A 374 29.27 -4.95 -29.68
CA SER A 374 29.54 -4.99 -31.11
C SER A 374 31.06 -4.84 -31.33
N GLU A 375 31.68 -5.83 -31.96
CA GLU A 375 33.11 -5.77 -32.31
C GLU A 375 33.45 -4.65 -33.28
N ARG A 376 32.53 -4.32 -34.17
CA ARG A 376 32.67 -3.21 -35.12
C ARG A 376 32.86 -1.87 -34.38
N HIS A 377 32.10 -1.68 -33.29
CA HIS A 377 32.10 -0.41 -32.53
C HIS A 377 32.89 -0.48 -31.23
N MET A 378 33.32 -1.66 -30.79
CA MET A 378 33.99 -1.89 -29.51
C MET A 378 33.28 -1.24 -28.32
N ARG A 379 31.95 -1.36 -28.32
CA ARG A 379 31.05 -0.78 -27.30
C ARG A 379 29.98 -1.74 -26.92
N ILE A 380 29.58 -1.65 -25.64
CA ILE A 380 28.43 -2.39 -25.12
C ILE A 380 27.23 -1.44 -25.09
N GLU A 381 26.14 -1.82 -25.72
CA GLU A 381 24.86 -1.13 -25.71
C GLU A 381 23.89 -1.91 -24.83
N ASP A 382 23.21 -1.21 -23.91
CA ASP A 382 22.17 -1.79 -23.07
C ASP A 382 20.80 -1.83 -23.80
N GLU A 383 19.79 -2.46 -23.18
CA GLU A 383 18.43 -2.59 -23.72
C GLU A 383 17.75 -1.24 -24.00
N TYR A 384 18.28 -0.16 -23.43
CA TYR A 384 17.74 1.20 -23.55
C TYR A 384 18.41 1.99 -24.68
N GLY A 385 19.33 1.38 -25.43
CA GLY A 385 20.06 2.02 -26.53
C GLY A 385 20.94 3.19 -26.10
N LYS A 386 21.21 3.32 -24.80
CA LYS A 386 22.06 4.37 -24.26
C LYS A 386 23.51 3.93 -24.31
N LEU A 387 24.23 4.44 -25.32
CA LEU A 387 25.68 4.46 -25.28
C LEU A 387 26.14 5.15 -24.00
N TYR A 388 26.87 4.44 -23.14
CA TYR A 388 27.52 5.06 -21.99
C TYR A 388 28.55 6.07 -22.51
N ARG A 389 28.19 7.35 -22.53
CA ARG A 389 29.15 8.44 -22.77
C ARG A 389 29.82 8.72 -21.43
N ARG A 390 31.11 8.39 -21.34
CA ARG A 390 31.98 8.89 -20.28
C ARG A 390 32.01 10.41 -20.45
N HIS A 391 31.50 11.19 -19.52
CA HIS A 391 31.89 12.59 -19.40
C HIS A 391 33.36 12.59 -18.95
N VAL A 392 34.24 13.02 -19.85
CA VAL A 392 35.64 13.32 -19.58
C VAL A 392 35.69 14.59 -18.74
#